data_3781b7263d87843ba6b55560cdf380e0
#
_entry.id   3781b7263d87843ba6b55560cdf380e0
#
_cell.length_a   1.000
_cell.length_b   1.000
_cell.length_c   1.000
_cell.angle_alpha   90.00
_cell.angle_beta   90.00
_cell.angle_gamma   90.00
#
_symmetry.space_group_name_H-M   'P 1'
#
loop_
_entity.id
_entity.type
_entity.pdbx_description
1 polymer ?
#
loop_
_entity_poly.entity_id
_entity_poly.type
_entity_poly.pdbx_seq_one_letter_code
_entity_poly.pdbx_strand_id
1 'polypeptide(L)'
;MARNKSILTEARQIERAVTLIQLGARLQVLESETDLSYERLLRLYKEVAGKSPSKGQLPFSTDWFMTWQPNIHASLFLNIHEYLNKVAEMDEIDTVIKAYQLYQEQTTAQGLEALLSVTRAWRLVKFVDNGMLTMTACSKCG
;
A
#
# COMPACT_ATOMS: atom_id res chain seq x y z
N MET A 1 -21.12 -10.41 11.19
CA MET A 1 -20.65 -11.78 11.34
C MET A 1 -19.87 -12.20 10.14
N ALA A 2 -18.66 -12.64 10.38
CA ALA A 2 -17.79 -13.02 9.26
C ALA A 2 -18.40 -14.12 8.39
N ARG A 3 -19.05 -15.08 9.01
CA ARG A 3 -19.66 -16.19 8.28
C ARG A 3 -20.84 -15.77 7.41
N ASN A 4 -21.33 -14.56 7.63
CA ASN A 4 -22.45 -14.05 6.84
C ASN A 4 -22.02 -13.12 5.73
N LYS A 5 -20.76 -13.16 5.38
CA LYS A 5 -20.29 -12.36 4.28
C LYS A 5 -20.99 -12.77 3.01
N SER A 6 -21.44 -11.78 2.29
CA SER A 6 -22.08 -12.05 1.01
C SER A 6 -21.02 -12.44 -0.01
N ILE A 7 -21.47 -13.07 -1.08
CA ILE A 7 -20.60 -13.39 -2.20
C ILE A 7 -19.97 -12.12 -2.76
N LEU A 8 -20.72 -11.02 -2.75
CA LEU A 8 -20.22 -9.74 -3.23
C LEU A 8 -19.08 -9.22 -2.38
N THR A 9 -19.16 -9.39 -1.05
CA THR A 9 -18.10 -8.97 -0.15
C THR A 9 -16.83 -9.78 -0.40
N GLU A 10 -16.98 -11.09 -0.55
CA GLU A 10 -15.84 -11.95 -0.85
C GLU A 10 -15.23 -11.60 -2.20
N ALA A 11 -16.06 -11.35 -3.21
CA ALA A 11 -15.56 -10.97 -4.52
C ALA A 11 -14.76 -9.67 -4.46
N ARG A 12 -15.21 -8.71 -3.65
CA ARG A 12 -14.51 -7.45 -3.48
C ARG A 12 -13.14 -7.66 -2.83
N GLN A 13 -13.06 -8.56 -1.84
CA GLN A 13 -11.79 -8.86 -1.20
C GLN A 13 -10.83 -9.56 -2.15
N ILE A 14 -11.33 -10.46 -2.98
CA ILE A 14 -10.51 -11.11 -3.99
C ILE A 14 -10.00 -10.07 -4.99
N GLU A 15 -10.84 -9.16 -5.41
CA GLU A 15 -10.46 -8.10 -6.33
C GLU A 15 -9.37 -7.21 -5.74
N ARG A 16 -9.49 -6.85 -4.46
CA ARG A 16 -8.45 -6.08 -3.77
C ARG A 16 -7.13 -6.84 -3.73
N ALA A 17 -7.21 -8.13 -3.40
CA ALA A 17 -6.02 -8.96 -3.34
C ALA A 17 -5.34 -9.04 -4.70
N VAL A 18 -6.10 -9.23 -5.75
CA VAL A 18 -5.55 -9.28 -7.12
C VAL A 18 -4.85 -7.96 -7.45
N THR A 19 -5.50 -6.83 -7.17
CA THR A 19 -4.91 -5.53 -7.45
C THR A 19 -3.60 -5.33 -6.70
N LEU A 20 -3.59 -5.68 -5.41
CA LEU A 20 -2.38 -5.56 -4.60
C LEU A 20 -1.26 -6.45 -5.12
N ILE A 21 -1.58 -7.68 -5.52
CA ILE A 21 -0.58 -8.59 -6.07
C ILE A 21 -0.02 -8.03 -7.37
N GLN A 22 -0.87 -7.48 -8.22
CA GLN A 22 -0.42 -6.86 -9.47
C GLN A 22 0.49 -5.66 -9.22
N LEU A 23 0.28 -4.96 -8.13
CA LEU A 23 1.15 -3.85 -7.74
C LEU A 23 2.43 -4.32 -7.05
N GLY A 24 2.54 -5.60 -6.74
CA GLY A 24 3.74 -6.16 -6.15
C GLY A 24 3.72 -6.24 -4.63
N ALA A 25 2.55 -6.19 -4.01
CA ALA A 25 2.44 -6.28 -2.56
C ALA A 25 2.90 -7.65 -2.06
N ARG A 26 3.47 -7.66 -0.87
CA ARG A 26 3.85 -8.89 -0.21
C ARG A 26 2.64 -9.57 0.41
N LEU A 27 2.77 -10.87 0.63
CA LEU A 27 1.68 -11.68 1.18
C LEU A 27 1.17 -11.13 2.51
N GLN A 28 2.06 -10.61 3.35
CA GLN A 28 1.68 -10.06 4.65
C GLN A 28 0.70 -8.90 4.53
N VAL A 29 0.84 -8.09 3.47
CA VAL A 29 -0.10 -7.00 3.22
C VAL A 29 -1.48 -7.59 2.93
N LEU A 30 -1.53 -8.64 2.12
CA LEU A 30 -2.79 -9.30 1.78
C LEU A 30 -3.45 -9.89 3.01
N GLU A 31 -2.67 -10.54 3.87
CA GLU A 31 -3.19 -11.12 5.10
C GLU A 31 -3.77 -10.07 6.03
N SER A 32 -3.12 -8.91 6.09
CA SER A 32 -3.56 -7.83 6.95
C SER A 32 -4.82 -7.14 6.43
N GLU A 33 -4.95 -7.02 5.12
CA GLU A 33 -5.99 -6.20 4.52
C GLU A 33 -7.18 -6.97 3.96
N THR A 34 -7.14 -8.30 3.99
CA THR A 34 -8.26 -9.11 3.54
C THR A 34 -8.58 -10.17 4.59
N ASP A 35 -9.79 -10.71 4.50
CA ASP A 35 -10.21 -11.81 5.37
C ASP A 35 -10.03 -13.17 4.70
N LEU A 36 -9.37 -13.21 3.56
CA LEU A 36 -9.16 -14.46 2.86
C LEU A 36 -8.16 -15.33 3.62
N SER A 37 -8.35 -16.65 3.55
CA SER A 37 -7.44 -17.57 4.24
C SER A 37 -6.07 -17.50 3.60
N TYR A 38 -5.06 -17.90 4.38
CA TYR A 38 -3.69 -17.94 3.91
C TYR A 38 -3.55 -18.80 2.64
N GLU A 39 -4.22 -19.95 2.64
CA GLU A 39 -4.14 -20.86 1.50
C GLU A 39 -4.74 -20.25 0.23
N ARG A 40 -5.86 -19.55 0.38
CA ARG A 40 -6.49 -18.88 -0.76
C ARG A 40 -5.61 -17.75 -1.28
N LEU A 41 -5.01 -16.98 -0.38
CA LEU A 41 -4.11 -15.90 -0.76
C LEU A 41 -2.87 -16.45 -1.47
N LEU A 42 -2.33 -17.54 -0.98
CA LEU A 42 -1.16 -18.15 -1.59
C LEU A 42 -1.47 -18.64 -3.00
N ARG A 43 -2.60 -19.31 -3.16
CA ARG A 43 -3.04 -19.78 -4.46
C ARG A 43 -3.27 -18.63 -5.42
N LEU A 44 -3.97 -17.62 -4.94
CA LEU A 44 -4.25 -16.44 -5.74
C LEU A 44 -2.97 -15.73 -6.17
N TYR A 45 -2.02 -15.63 -5.25
CA TYR A 45 -0.74 -15.01 -5.56
C TYR A 45 -0.02 -15.75 -6.70
N LYS A 46 -0.01 -17.07 -6.64
CA LYS A 46 0.61 -17.87 -7.69
C LYS A 46 -0.09 -17.69 -9.03
N GLU A 47 -1.41 -17.59 -9.02
CA GLU A 47 -2.17 -17.40 -10.25
C GLU A 47 -1.91 -16.03 -10.88
N VAL A 48 -1.88 -14.99 -10.06
CA VAL A 48 -1.75 -13.62 -10.56
C VAL A 48 -0.30 -13.29 -10.90
N ALA A 49 0.62 -13.61 -10.00
CA ALA A 49 2.02 -13.25 -10.17
C ALA A 49 2.82 -14.30 -10.94
N GLY A 50 2.30 -15.52 -11.06
CA GLY A 50 2.98 -16.59 -11.74
C GLY A 50 4.14 -17.20 -10.96
N LYS A 51 4.27 -16.85 -9.68
CA LYS A 51 5.34 -17.35 -8.83
C LYS A 51 4.90 -17.31 -7.38
N SER A 52 5.65 -17.97 -6.51
CA SER A 52 5.37 -17.94 -5.09
C SER A 52 5.72 -16.58 -4.50
N PRO A 53 5.03 -16.19 -3.43
CA PRO A 53 5.35 -14.91 -2.79
C PRO A 53 6.77 -14.89 -2.24
N SER A 54 7.37 -13.70 -2.22
CA SER A 54 8.69 -13.52 -1.64
C SER A 54 8.64 -13.81 -0.14
N LYS A 55 9.66 -14.50 0.34
CA LYS A 55 9.83 -14.77 1.77
C LYS A 55 10.67 -13.68 2.39
N GLY A 56 10.55 -13.55 3.69
CA GLY A 56 11.34 -12.59 4.43
C GLY A 56 10.46 -11.61 5.17
N GLN A 57 11.08 -10.77 5.95
CA GLN A 57 10.39 -9.81 6.79
C GLN A 57 9.97 -8.59 5.99
N LEU A 58 8.89 -7.97 6.44
CA LEU A 58 8.50 -6.67 5.92
C LEU A 58 9.53 -5.64 6.31
N PRO A 59 9.67 -4.55 5.53
CA PRO A 59 10.52 -3.44 5.95
C PRO A 59 9.93 -2.79 7.21
N PHE A 60 10.69 -2.82 8.30
CA PHE A 60 10.24 -2.25 9.57
C PHE A 60 10.93 -0.94 9.91
N SER A 61 12.04 -0.64 9.26
CA SER A 61 12.84 0.53 9.63
C SER A 61 12.22 1.82 9.09
N THR A 62 12.02 2.78 9.97
CA THR A 62 11.65 4.12 9.56
C THR A 62 12.83 4.88 8.99
N ASP A 63 14.05 4.42 9.29
CA ASP A 63 15.27 5.10 8.84
C ASP A 63 15.38 5.17 7.32
N TRP A 64 14.88 4.14 6.63
CA TRP A 64 14.90 4.13 5.18
C TRP A 64 14.18 5.36 4.60
N PHE A 65 13.06 5.75 5.23
CA PHE A 65 12.29 6.90 4.77
C PHE A 65 12.97 8.24 5.11
N MET A 66 13.97 8.21 5.97
CA MET A 66 14.67 9.42 6.38
C MET A 66 15.80 9.81 5.44
N THR A 67 16.21 8.91 4.56
CA THR A 67 17.20 9.24 3.54
C THR A 67 16.56 10.12 2.46
N TRP A 68 17.39 10.89 1.77
CA TRP A 68 16.91 12.01 0.94
C TRP A 68 15.90 11.61 -0.14
N GLN A 69 16.26 10.67 -1.01
CA GLN A 69 15.36 10.30 -2.11
C GLN A 69 14.11 9.56 -1.62
N PRO A 70 14.21 8.55 -0.78
CA PRO A 70 13.01 7.92 -0.22
C PRO A 70 12.11 8.91 0.52
N ASN A 71 12.70 9.90 1.20
CA ASN A 71 11.92 10.91 1.90
C ASN A 71 11.07 11.73 0.94
N ILE A 72 11.65 12.13 -0.19
CA ILE A 72 10.91 12.88 -1.21
C ILE A 72 9.77 12.05 -1.77
N HIS A 73 10.03 10.79 -2.09
CA HIS A 73 8.99 9.90 -2.61
C HIS A 73 7.92 9.61 -1.57
N ALA A 74 8.32 9.44 -0.31
CA ALA A 74 7.37 9.24 0.77
C ALA A 74 6.46 10.46 0.93
N SER A 75 7.02 11.65 0.86
CA SER A 75 6.25 12.88 0.96
C SER A 75 5.26 13.02 -0.18
N LEU A 76 5.70 12.69 -1.40
CA LEU A 76 4.81 12.73 -2.56
C LEU A 76 3.65 11.78 -2.38
N PHE A 77 3.92 10.54 -1.98
CA PHE A 77 2.88 9.55 -1.77
C PHE A 77 1.91 9.99 -0.67
N LEU A 78 2.44 10.46 0.46
CA LEU A 78 1.60 10.88 1.58
C LEU A 78 0.73 12.07 1.22
N ASN A 79 1.24 13.00 0.42
CA ASN A 79 0.43 14.13 -0.04
C ASN A 79 -0.74 13.66 -0.89
N ILE A 80 -0.50 12.70 -1.77
CA ILE A 80 -1.56 12.13 -2.59
C ILE A 80 -2.56 11.39 -1.71
N HIS A 81 -2.07 10.60 -0.77
CA HIS A 81 -2.92 9.84 0.14
C HIS A 81 -3.80 10.77 0.97
N GLU A 82 -3.22 11.83 1.51
CA GLU A 82 -3.97 12.79 2.31
C GLU A 82 -5.04 13.50 1.48
N TYR A 83 -4.69 13.87 0.25
CA TYR A 83 -5.65 14.49 -0.65
C TYR A 83 -6.85 13.57 -0.89
N LEU A 84 -6.58 12.29 -1.17
CA LEU A 84 -7.66 11.33 -1.41
C LEU A 84 -8.53 11.13 -0.18
N ASN A 85 -7.93 11.13 0.99
CA ASN A 85 -8.70 11.02 2.24
C ASN A 85 -9.67 12.17 2.41
N LYS A 86 -9.33 13.35 1.91
CA LYS A 86 -10.18 14.54 2.05
C LYS A 86 -11.29 14.59 1.01
N VAL A 87 -11.04 14.12 -0.20
CA VAL A 87 -11.97 14.32 -1.30
C VAL A 87 -12.76 13.09 -1.69
N ALA A 88 -12.41 11.92 -1.19
CA ALA A 88 -13.07 10.68 -1.55
C ALA A 88 -13.35 9.85 -0.31
N GLU A 89 -14.52 9.23 -0.30
CA GLU A 89 -14.88 8.31 0.77
C GLU A 89 -14.58 6.89 0.30
N MET A 90 -13.42 6.40 0.70
CA MET A 90 -12.98 5.06 0.36
C MET A 90 -12.47 4.37 1.60
N ASP A 91 -12.52 3.04 1.59
CA ASP A 91 -11.86 2.28 2.65
C ASP A 91 -10.38 2.62 2.67
N GLU A 92 -9.76 2.48 3.84
CA GLU A 92 -8.36 2.81 4.00
C GLU A 92 -7.46 2.13 2.98
N ILE A 93 -7.67 0.82 2.77
CA ILE A 93 -6.82 0.10 1.81
C ILE A 93 -7.07 0.55 0.38
N ASP A 94 -8.30 0.89 0.02
CA ASP A 94 -8.59 1.39 -1.31
C ASP A 94 -7.92 2.75 -1.54
N THR A 95 -7.87 3.57 -0.48
CA THR A 95 -7.17 4.86 -0.54
C THR A 95 -5.67 4.64 -0.78
N VAL A 96 -5.08 3.66 -0.10
CA VAL A 96 -3.67 3.33 -0.29
C VAL A 96 -3.41 2.85 -1.73
N ILE A 97 -4.27 1.98 -2.23
CA ILE A 97 -4.13 1.46 -3.60
C ILE A 97 -4.20 2.60 -4.61
N LYS A 98 -5.21 3.45 -4.49
CA LYS A 98 -5.38 4.55 -5.44
C LYS A 98 -4.24 5.56 -5.33
N ALA A 99 -3.83 5.89 -4.11
CA ALA A 99 -2.72 6.81 -3.89
C ALA A 99 -1.44 6.26 -4.51
N TYR A 100 -1.20 4.96 -4.36
CA TYR A 100 -0.01 4.35 -4.94
C TYR A 100 -0.04 4.37 -6.46
N GLN A 101 -1.19 4.11 -7.05
CA GLN A 101 -1.34 4.17 -8.51
C GLN A 101 -1.07 5.58 -9.03
N LEU A 102 -1.58 6.59 -8.35
CA LEU A 102 -1.33 7.99 -8.73
C LEU A 102 0.13 8.36 -8.55
N TYR A 103 0.75 7.86 -7.48
CA TYR A 103 2.18 8.07 -7.26
C TYR A 103 3.00 7.49 -8.42
N GLN A 104 2.67 6.27 -8.85
CA GLN A 104 3.35 5.65 -9.98
C GLN A 104 3.18 6.47 -11.26
N GLU A 105 1.97 6.96 -11.50
CA GLU A 105 1.71 7.79 -12.68
C GLU A 105 2.54 9.07 -12.66
N GLN A 106 2.65 9.69 -11.50
CA GLN A 106 3.43 10.92 -11.38
C GLN A 106 4.92 10.69 -11.60
N THR A 107 5.47 9.63 -11.01
CA THR A 107 6.87 9.33 -11.20
C THR A 107 7.17 9.00 -12.67
N THR A 108 6.30 8.23 -13.30
CA THR A 108 6.45 7.89 -14.70
C THR A 108 6.39 9.14 -15.58
N ALA A 109 5.44 10.03 -15.30
CA ALA A 109 5.28 11.25 -16.07
C ALA A 109 6.51 12.16 -16.00
N GLN A 110 7.23 12.10 -14.88
CA GLN A 110 8.44 12.89 -14.68
C GLN A 110 9.71 12.16 -15.11
N GLY A 111 9.57 10.94 -15.62
CA GLY A 111 10.72 10.14 -16.01
C GLY A 111 11.52 9.59 -14.85
N LEU A 112 10.90 9.51 -13.68
CA LEU A 112 11.55 9.02 -12.48
C LEU A 112 11.17 7.57 -12.22
N GLU A 113 12.07 6.86 -11.54
CA GLU A 113 11.78 5.51 -11.09
C GLU A 113 11.01 5.58 -9.78
N ALA A 114 9.99 4.74 -9.65
CA ALA A 114 9.21 4.68 -8.42
C ALA A 114 10.02 3.95 -7.34
N LEU A 115 10.55 4.69 -6.38
CA LEU A 115 11.34 4.12 -5.30
C LEU A 115 10.51 3.36 -4.27
N LEU A 116 9.27 3.80 -4.05
CA LEU A 116 8.40 3.11 -3.11
C LEU A 116 7.74 1.93 -3.79
N SER A 117 7.86 0.76 -3.18
CA SER A 117 6.98 -0.37 -3.53
C SER A 117 5.65 -0.16 -2.84
N VAL A 118 4.61 -0.85 -3.30
CA VAL A 118 3.31 -0.75 -2.64
C VAL A 118 3.39 -1.22 -1.18
N THR A 119 4.23 -2.20 -0.89
CA THR A 119 4.43 -2.67 0.48
C THR A 119 5.04 -1.58 1.35
N ARG A 120 6.03 -0.86 0.84
CA ARG A 120 6.63 0.26 1.58
C ARG A 120 5.65 1.41 1.76
N ALA A 121 4.86 1.70 0.73
CA ALA A 121 3.82 2.73 0.83
C ALA A 121 2.79 2.37 1.89
N TRP A 122 2.36 1.12 1.92
CA TRP A 122 1.44 0.63 2.93
C TRP A 122 2.05 0.73 4.32
N ARG A 123 3.32 0.33 4.48
CA ARG A 123 4.02 0.44 5.76
C ARG A 123 4.16 1.89 6.18
N LEU A 124 4.42 2.77 5.23
CA LEU A 124 4.54 4.20 5.53
C LEU A 124 3.26 4.74 6.16
N VAL A 125 2.11 4.37 5.59
CA VAL A 125 0.82 4.79 6.15
C VAL A 125 0.67 4.24 7.56
N LYS A 126 1.04 2.98 7.79
CA LYS A 126 0.95 2.39 9.12
C LYS A 126 1.89 3.07 10.11
N PHE A 127 3.10 3.43 9.68
CA PHE A 127 4.02 4.17 10.53
C PHE A 127 3.45 5.52 10.94
N VAL A 128 2.85 6.23 10.01
CA VAL A 128 2.23 7.53 10.29
C VAL A 128 1.05 7.37 11.23
N ASP A 129 0.19 6.37 10.98
CA ASP A 129 -0.98 6.11 11.81
C ASP A 129 -0.57 5.74 13.23
N ASN A 130 0.55 5.06 13.41
CA ASN A 130 1.03 4.63 14.72
C ASN A 130 1.93 5.67 15.40
N GLY A 131 2.14 6.81 14.76
CA GLY A 131 2.98 7.86 15.33
C GLY A 131 4.47 7.59 15.24
N MET A 132 4.90 6.57 14.50
CA MET A 132 6.31 6.24 14.33
C MET A 132 7.00 7.18 13.34
N LEU A 133 6.21 7.76 12.43
CA LEU A 133 6.64 8.83 11.54
C LEU A 133 5.58 9.89 11.56
N THR A 134 5.99 11.14 11.48
CA THR A 134 5.04 12.24 11.39
C THR A 134 5.25 12.94 10.06
N MET A 135 4.14 13.27 9.42
CA MET A 135 4.17 14.08 8.22
C MET A 135 4.15 15.53 8.68
N THR A 136 5.30 15.95 9.18
CA THR A 136 5.43 17.30 9.72
C THR A 136 5.68 18.24 8.56
N ALA A 137 4.84 19.25 8.43
CA ALA A 137 5.15 20.32 7.52
C ALA A 137 6.48 20.90 7.96
N CYS A 138 7.37 21.14 7.00
CA CYS A 138 8.64 21.77 7.33
C CYS A 138 8.37 23.07 8.05
N SER A 139 8.92 23.24 9.24
CA SER A 139 8.68 24.45 10.03
C SER A 139 9.14 25.70 9.33
N LYS A 140 10.01 25.56 8.33
CA LYS A 140 10.51 26.68 7.54
C LYS A 140 9.74 26.87 6.26
N CYS A 141 9.13 25.84 5.76
CA CYS A 141 8.42 25.88 4.50
C CYS A 141 6.91 25.85 4.66
N GLY A 142 6.46 25.68 5.82
CA GLY A 142 5.04 25.64 6.07
C GLY A 142 4.46 24.30 6.22
#